data_35d6a06091f7f7ff1f69aaeb247d174e
#
_entry.id   35d6a06091f7f7ff1f69aaeb247d174e
#
_cell.length_a   1.000
_cell.length_b   1.000
_cell.length_c   1.000
_cell.angle_alpha   90.00
_cell.angle_beta   90.00
_cell.angle_gamma   90.00
#
_symmetry.space_group_name_H-M   'P 1'
#
loop_
_entity.id
_entity.type
_entity.pdbx_description
1 polymer ?
#
loop_
_entity_poly.entity_id
_entity_poly.type
_entity_poly.pdbx_seq_one_letter_code
_entity_poly.pdbx_strand_id
1 'polypeptide(L)'
;YSFVLGVEILQPQFTIQKQNLAKGCQTTLLLESVAGNPVVYQTRDTSIVSIVSYNQAGVVVKAKKVGSTTVVAQVDGVQTECVITVTNPQIKKAYGFYQKKKKLAVKVTGLNAESRPVFRSSDVKVAVVTASGKVTTKKYGSAVISCEVDGKTVKYYLAVSTKTAVRAMRYGYKKIGKKKYSQARRMDKNYYDCSSFVYRTYRAVGRYLVCKTSWAPVAADIGHYYVRKGKSIKAKKTYSEKKMRPGDLICFGGSKARRNGRYKRIYHIAVYIGNGKTMESSSTYNNVVIRDRGVFKKSEIPVVVRP
;
A
#
# COMPACT_ATOMS: atom_id res chain seq x y z
N TYR A 1 15.79 66.43 28.58
CA TYR A 1 15.05 65.15 28.57
C TYR A 1 15.79 64.22 27.56
N SER A 2 16.46 63.17 28.07
CA SER A 2 17.08 62.15 27.23
C SER A 2 16.05 61.02 27.07
N PHE A 3 15.58 60.81 25.87
CA PHE A 3 14.82 59.62 25.54
C PHE A 3 15.78 58.48 25.20
N VAL A 4 15.82 57.45 26.04
CA VAL A 4 16.44 56.17 25.69
C VAL A 4 15.42 55.39 24.85
N LEU A 5 15.61 55.39 23.53
CA LEU A 5 14.90 54.48 22.65
C LEU A 5 15.42 53.08 22.95
N GLY A 6 14.65 52.29 23.67
CA GLY A 6 14.91 50.87 23.83
C GLY A 6 14.69 50.18 22.46
N VAL A 7 15.76 49.89 21.76
CA VAL A 7 15.74 49.05 20.55
C VAL A 7 15.52 47.63 21.04
N GLU A 8 14.30 47.12 20.90
CA GLU A 8 14.00 45.72 21.13
C GLU A 8 14.67 44.91 19.96
N ILE A 9 15.78 44.27 20.28
CA ILE A 9 16.49 43.42 19.33
C ILE A 9 15.63 42.15 19.18
N LEU A 10 14.78 42.09 18.16
CA LEU A 10 14.03 40.91 17.77
C LEU A 10 15.02 39.82 17.36
N GLN A 11 15.13 38.74 18.16
CA GLN A 11 16.01 37.63 17.86
C GLN A 11 15.31 36.66 16.90
N PRO A 12 15.96 36.24 15.79
CA PRO A 12 15.39 35.25 14.89
C PRO A 12 15.16 33.94 15.63
N GLN A 13 14.00 33.31 15.43
CA GLN A 13 13.67 32.04 16.07
C GLN A 13 12.91 31.13 15.11
N PHE A 14 13.32 29.86 15.01
CA PHE A 14 12.48 28.85 14.40
C PHE A 14 11.25 28.60 15.27
N THR A 15 10.05 28.52 14.66
CA THR A 15 8.78 28.19 15.36
C THR A 15 8.83 26.82 16.03
N ILE A 16 9.74 25.95 15.59
CA ILE A 16 10.01 24.63 16.18
C ILE A 16 11.54 24.40 16.25
N GLN A 17 12.02 23.91 17.37
CA GLN A 17 13.44 23.66 17.60
C GLN A 17 13.85 22.20 17.29
N LYS A 18 12.88 21.28 17.19
CA LYS A 18 13.12 19.87 16.89
C LYS A 18 12.00 19.31 16.03
N GLN A 19 12.33 18.52 15.01
CA GLN A 19 11.33 17.85 14.17
C GLN A 19 11.82 16.49 13.69
N ASN A 20 10.94 15.50 13.74
CA ASN A 20 11.13 14.25 13.03
C ASN A 20 10.62 14.38 11.58
N LEU A 21 11.41 13.88 10.63
CA LEU A 21 11.06 13.88 9.22
C LEU A 21 11.42 12.54 8.59
N ALA A 22 10.44 11.88 7.94
CA ALA A 22 10.71 10.61 7.30
C ALA A 22 11.56 10.77 6.04
N LYS A 23 12.48 9.84 5.82
CA LYS A 23 13.32 9.79 4.62
C LYS A 23 12.51 9.96 3.34
N GLY A 24 12.94 10.89 2.49
CA GLY A 24 12.30 11.27 1.22
C GLY A 24 11.24 12.36 1.35
N CYS A 25 10.80 12.71 2.55
CA CYS A 25 9.82 13.77 2.80
C CYS A 25 10.49 15.15 2.84
N GLN A 26 9.66 16.18 2.68
CA GLN A 26 10.03 17.58 2.83
C GLN A 26 9.19 18.23 3.92
N THR A 27 9.71 19.29 4.54
CA THR A 27 8.99 20.15 5.47
C THR A 27 9.47 21.58 5.34
N THR A 28 8.63 22.53 5.74
CA THR A 28 9.01 23.94 5.86
C THR A 28 9.29 24.23 7.34
N LEU A 29 10.46 24.79 7.63
CA LEU A 29 10.80 25.35 8.93
C LEU A 29 10.53 26.84 8.85
N LEU A 30 9.55 27.33 9.61
CA LEU A 30 9.20 28.74 9.65
C LEU A 30 10.14 29.49 10.63
N LEU A 31 10.54 30.69 10.21
CA LEU A 31 11.37 31.60 10.99
C LEU A 31 10.58 32.86 11.34
N GLU A 32 10.63 33.27 12.57
CA GLU A 32 10.00 34.49 13.09
C GLU A 32 11.06 35.54 13.44
N SER A 33 10.60 36.79 13.61
CA SER A 33 11.42 37.93 14.10
C SER A 33 12.61 38.28 13.21
N VAL A 34 12.43 38.35 11.89
CA VAL A 34 13.49 38.69 10.93
C VAL A 34 13.46 40.15 10.45
N ALA A 35 12.43 40.92 10.77
CA ALA A 35 12.30 42.36 10.51
C ALA A 35 12.76 42.83 9.10
N GLY A 36 12.61 41.99 8.08
CA GLY A 36 13.02 42.29 6.69
C GLY A 36 14.51 42.08 6.38
N ASN A 37 15.32 41.69 7.34
CA ASN A 37 16.76 41.47 7.15
C ASN A 37 17.08 40.21 6.32
N PRO A 38 18.17 40.17 5.57
CA PRO A 38 18.57 38.94 4.84
C PRO A 38 18.81 37.78 5.78
N VAL A 39 18.31 36.59 5.41
CA VAL A 39 18.48 35.35 6.15
C VAL A 39 19.38 34.39 5.40
N VAL A 40 20.41 33.87 6.06
CA VAL A 40 21.26 32.79 5.54
C VAL A 40 20.88 31.48 6.21
N TYR A 41 20.55 30.48 5.42
CA TYR A 41 20.21 29.14 5.90
C TYR A 41 21.31 28.13 5.55
N GLN A 42 21.66 27.30 6.51
CA GLN A 42 22.64 26.23 6.35
C GLN A 42 22.14 24.93 7.01
N THR A 43 22.67 23.80 6.58
CA THR A 43 22.53 22.52 7.29
C THR A 43 23.92 21.99 7.62
N ARG A 44 24.12 21.50 8.85
CA ARG A 44 25.44 20.99 9.29
C ARG A 44 25.84 19.71 8.57
N ASP A 45 24.86 18.90 8.09
CA ASP A 45 25.12 17.71 7.26
C ASP A 45 24.14 17.61 6.09
N THR A 46 24.62 18.00 4.91
CA THR A 46 23.85 17.96 3.66
C THR A 46 23.57 16.54 3.15
N SER A 47 24.26 15.52 3.68
CA SER A 47 23.98 14.11 3.37
C SER A 47 22.73 13.60 4.07
N ILE A 48 22.41 14.15 5.25
CA ILE A 48 21.22 13.79 6.04
C ILE A 48 20.02 14.62 5.61
N VAL A 49 20.18 15.96 5.55
CA VAL A 49 19.12 16.90 5.16
C VAL A 49 19.71 17.92 4.18
N SER A 50 19.02 18.19 3.08
CA SER A 50 19.38 19.26 2.14
C SER A 50 18.34 20.36 2.14
N ILE A 51 18.75 21.59 1.92
CA ILE A 51 17.88 22.73 1.61
C ILE A 51 17.38 22.58 0.19
N VAL A 52 16.09 22.82 -0.03
CA VAL A 52 15.40 22.77 -1.33
C VAL A 52 15.16 24.20 -1.85
N SER A 53 14.61 25.05 -0.98
CA SER A 53 14.34 26.47 -1.24
C SER A 53 14.21 27.20 0.08
N TYR A 54 14.32 28.54 0.04
CA TYR A 54 14.14 29.38 1.21
C TYR A 54 13.70 30.79 0.83
N ASN A 55 13.15 31.50 1.80
CA ASN A 55 12.86 32.92 1.77
C ASN A 55 13.04 33.50 3.18
N GLN A 56 12.70 34.77 3.41
CA GLN A 56 12.80 35.38 4.74
C GLN A 56 11.92 34.68 5.80
N ALA A 57 10.74 34.14 5.42
CA ALA A 57 9.80 33.51 6.35
C ALA A 57 10.16 32.06 6.69
N GLY A 58 11.15 31.45 6.03
CA GLY A 58 11.52 30.08 6.33
C GLY A 58 12.28 29.33 5.24
N VAL A 59 12.60 28.07 5.53
CA VAL A 59 13.38 27.18 4.67
C VAL A 59 12.67 25.85 4.45
N VAL A 60 12.60 25.39 3.21
CA VAL A 60 12.13 24.05 2.83
C VAL A 60 13.32 23.10 2.83
N VAL A 61 13.22 22.06 3.63
CA VAL A 61 14.25 21.03 3.76
C VAL A 61 13.76 19.65 3.32
N LYS A 62 14.65 18.81 2.81
CA LYS A 62 14.38 17.43 2.36
C LYS A 62 15.25 16.43 3.10
N ALA A 63 14.61 15.43 3.72
CA ALA A 63 15.27 14.31 4.38
C ALA A 63 15.86 13.32 3.37
N LYS A 64 17.16 13.05 3.43
CA LYS A 64 17.91 12.19 2.48
C LYS A 64 18.34 10.87 3.09
N LYS A 65 18.91 10.90 4.30
CA LYS A 65 19.49 9.73 4.97
C LYS A 65 19.07 9.70 6.44
N VAL A 66 18.85 8.52 6.98
CA VAL A 66 18.56 8.33 8.41
C VAL A 66 19.71 8.85 9.27
N GLY A 67 19.40 9.63 10.29
CA GLY A 67 20.36 10.31 11.17
C GLY A 67 19.77 11.60 11.69
N SER A 68 20.57 12.39 12.40
CA SER A 68 20.18 13.71 12.89
C SER A 68 21.17 14.77 12.41
N THR A 69 20.66 15.95 12.07
CA THR A 69 21.45 17.13 11.73
C THR A 69 20.73 18.39 12.16
N THR A 70 21.43 19.51 12.18
CA THR A 70 20.89 20.82 12.54
C THR A 70 20.76 21.69 11.31
N VAL A 71 19.61 22.33 11.17
CA VAL A 71 19.39 23.45 10.26
C VAL A 71 19.59 24.73 11.04
N VAL A 72 20.41 25.62 10.52
CA VAL A 72 20.78 26.91 11.12
C VAL A 72 20.21 28.02 10.26
N ALA A 73 19.61 29.02 10.87
CA ALA A 73 19.29 30.31 10.25
C ALA A 73 20.12 31.39 10.92
N GLN A 74 20.71 32.30 10.14
CA GLN A 74 21.48 33.43 10.62
C GLN A 74 20.92 34.73 10.07
N VAL A 75 20.67 35.69 10.95
CA VAL A 75 20.23 37.05 10.63
C VAL A 75 21.09 38.02 11.43
N ASP A 76 21.76 38.96 10.77
CA ASP A 76 22.62 39.99 11.41
C ASP A 76 23.59 39.40 12.44
N GLY A 77 24.22 38.27 12.15
CA GLY A 77 25.15 37.60 13.04
C GLY A 77 24.52 36.74 14.14
N VAL A 78 23.20 36.85 14.39
CA VAL A 78 22.48 36.04 15.37
C VAL A 78 22.02 34.74 14.73
N GLN A 79 22.27 33.61 15.42
CA GLN A 79 21.91 32.27 14.91
C GLN A 79 20.77 31.65 15.73
N THR A 80 19.92 30.92 15.02
CA THR A 80 18.92 30.01 15.60
C THR A 80 18.99 28.64 14.94
N GLU A 81 18.61 27.60 15.66
CA GLU A 81 18.82 26.21 15.25
C GLU A 81 17.53 25.39 15.33
N CYS A 82 17.35 24.48 14.38
CA CYS A 82 16.34 23.42 14.41
C CYS A 82 16.99 22.06 14.15
N VAL A 83 16.85 21.13 15.10
CA VAL A 83 17.35 19.75 14.95
C VAL A 83 16.35 18.92 14.16
N ILE A 84 16.79 18.36 13.03
CA ILE A 84 16.00 17.43 12.23
C ILE A 84 16.50 16.01 12.45
N THR A 85 15.62 15.13 12.93
CA THR A 85 15.90 13.69 13.04
C THR A 85 15.19 12.95 11.91
N VAL A 86 15.96 12.35 11.01
CA VAL A 86 15.44 11.60 9.87
C VAL A 86 15.17 10.16 10.26
N THR A 87 13.91 9.75 10.16
CA THR A 87 13.41 8.39 10.40
C THR A 87 13.15 7.66 9.08
N ASN A 88 12.86 6.34 9.13
CA ASN A 88 12.45 5.57 7.94
C ASN A 88 11.27 4.64 8.26
N PRO A 89 10.07 5.18 8.43
CA PRO A 89 8.88 4.41 8.76
C PRO A 89 8.58 3.35 7.69
N GLN A 90 8.40 2.09 8.12
CA GLN A 90 8.12 0.96 7.24
C GLN A 90 7.17 -0.06 7.89
N ILE A 91 6.38 -0.73 7.05
CA ILE A 91 5.65 -1.95 7.40
C ILE A 91 6.28 -3.11 6.63
N LYS A 92 7.00 -4.01 7.31
CA LYS A 92 7.76 -5.13 6.69
C LYS A 92 6.90 -6.05 5.83
N LYS A 93 5.63 -6.27 6.21
CA LYS A 93 4.66 -7.08 5.44
C LYS A 93 3.45 -6.23 5.13
N ALA A 94 3.36 -5.73 3.91
CA ALA A 94 2.30 -4.80 3.51
C ALA A 94 0.92 -5.45 3.31
N TYR A 95 0.82 -6.79 3.28
CA TYR A 95 -0.43 -7.51 3.02
C TYR A 95 -0.75 -8.55 4.08
N GLY A 96 -2.02 -8.62 4.50
CA GLY A 96 -2.50 -9.62 5.43
C GLY A 96 -3.88 -10.18 5.08
N PHE A 97 -4.06 -11.48 5.28
CA PHE A 97 -5.27 -12.23 4.96
C PHE A 97 -5.79 -12.90 6.23
N TYR A 98 -7.01 -12.54 6.65
CA TYR A 98 -7.57 -12.97 7.93
C TYR A 98 -9.03 -13.40 7.82
N GLN A 99 -9.47 -14.22 8.76
CA GLN A 99 -10.88 -14.47 9.00
C GLN A 99 -11.49 -13.34 9.83
N LYS A 100 -12.81 -13.30 9.96
CA LYS A 100 -13.51 -12.40 10.89
C LYS A 100 -13.09 -12.66 12.34
N LYS A 101 -13.27 -11.67 13.21
CA LYS A 101 -13.02 -11.74 14.66
C LYS A 101 -11.56 -12.09 15.01
N LYS A 102 -10.59 -11.74 14.15
CA LYS A 102 -9.16 -11.89 14.43
C LYS A 102 -8.56 -10.59 14.93
N LYS A 103 -7.69 -10.71 15.95
CA LYS A 103 -6.87 -9.62 16.47
C LYS A 103 -5.46 -9.78 15.92
N LEU A 104 -4.83 -8.68 15.53
CA LEU A 104 -3.44 -8.62 15.06
C LEU A 104 -2.86 -7.24 15.37
N ALA A 105 -1.54 -7.11 15.28
CA ALA A 105 -0.87 -5.82 15.40
C ALA A 105 -0.21 -5.45 14.06
N VAL A 106 -0.46 -4.23 13.59
CA VAL A 106 0.30 -3.61 12.50
C VAL A 106 1.46 -2.86 13.13
N LYS A 107 2.66 -3.39 12.95
CA LYS A 107 3.89 -2.81 13.49
C LYS A 107 4.56 -1.94 12.44
N VAL A 108 4.80 -0.68 12.76
CA VAL A 108 5.65 0.24 12.02
C VAL A 108 7.04 0.20 12.66
N THR A 109 8.07 0.08 11.85
CA THR A 109 9.49 0.06 12.27
C THR A 109 10.21 1.25 11.66
N GLY A 110 11.43 1.56 12.14
CA GLY A 110 12.22 2.69 11.65
C GLY A 110 11.77 4.02 12.22
N LEU A 111 11.17 3.99 13.41
CA LEU A 111 10.78 5.14 14.23
C LEU A 111 11.82 5.39 15.31
N ASN A 112 11.81 6.58 15.89
CA ASN A 112 12.53 6.92 17.12
C ASN A 112 11.55 7.08 18.31
N ALA A 113 12.05 7.43 19.49
CA ALA A 113 11.24 7.61 20.70
C ALA A 113 10.24 8.79 20.62
N GLU A 114 10.53 9.77 19.78
CA GLU A 114 9.71 10.98 19.60
C GLU A 114 8.67 10.82 18.48
N SER A 115 8.77 9.78 17.65
CA SER A 115 7.79 9.51 16.60
C SER A 115 6.40 9.26 17.18
N ARG A 116 5.38 9.87 16.57
CA ARG A 116 3.98 9.79 17.02
C ARG A 116 3.12 9.17 15.91
N PRO A 117 3.05 7.84 15.80
CA PRO A 117 2.27 7.16 14.77
C PRO A 117 0.77 7.33 14.97
N VAL A 118 0.06 7.75 13.93
CA VAL A 118 -1.40 7.89 13.89
C VAL A 118 -1.99 6.85 12.95
N PHE A 119 -2.75 5.89 13.50
CA PHE A 119 -3.36 4.81 12.73
C PHE A 119 -4.80 5.12 12.32
N ARG A 120 -5.16 4.79 11.08
CA ARG A 120 -6.52 4.90 10.54
C ARG A 120 -6.90 3.67 9.73
N SER A 121 -8.20 3.34 9.71
CA SER A 121 -8.77 2.30 8.86
C SER A 121 -9.63 2.94 7.78
N SER A 122 -9.45 2.53 6.52
CA SER A 122 -10.28 3.00 5.40
C SER A 122 -11.71 2.44 5.43
N ASP A 123 -11.96 1.35 6.16
CA ASP A 123 -13.30 0.77 6.36
C ASP A 123 -13.42 0.12 7.75
N VAL A 124 -13.98 0.89 8.69
CA VAL A 124 -14.20 0.45 10.08
C VAL A 124 -15.25 -0.67 10.20
N LYS A 125 -16.06 -0.89 9.16
CA LYS A 125 -17.00 -2.02 9.11
C LYS A 125 -16.28 -3.34 8.84
N VAL A 126 -15.14 -3.29 8.11
CA VAL A 126 -14.29 -4.45 7.82
C VAL A 126 -13.28 -4.69 8.93
N ALA A 127 -12.59 -3.64 9.37
CA ALA A 127 -11.61 -3.73 10.44
C ALA A 127 -11.47 -2.39 11.19
N VAL A 128 -11.30 -2.45 12.50
CA VAL A 128 -10.94 -1.28 13.34
C VAL A 128 -9.49 -1.38 13.76
N VAL A 129 -8.87 -0.22 14.00
CA VAL A 129 -7.50 -0.11 14.51
C VAL A 129 -7.49 0.82 15.72
N THR A 130 -6.70 0.50 16.73
CA THR A 130 -6.45 1.37 17.90
C THR A 130 -5.28 2.31 17.62
N ALA A 131 -5.10 3.32 18.47
CA ALA A 131 -3.94 4.21 18.43
C ALA A 131 -2.59 3.46 18.53
N SER A 132 -2.56 2.30 19.18
CA SER A 132 -1.36 1.44 19.28
C SER A 132 -1.16 0.46 18.09
N GLY A 133 -1.94 0.58 17.00
CA GLY A 133 -1.85 -0.29 15.84
C GLY A 133 -2.43 -1.69 16.01
N LYS A 134 -3.20 -1.95 17.11
CA LYS A 134 -3.94 -3.22 17.29
C LYS A 134 -5.18 -3.20 16.40
N VAL A 135 -5.30 -4.19 15.51
CA VAL A 135 -6.39 -4.31 14.52
C VAL A 135 -7.31 -5.45 14.91
N THR A 136 -8.63 -5.22 14.82
CA THR A 136 -9.66 -6.26 14.98
C THR A 136 -10.49 -6.35 13.70
N THR A 137 -10.53 -7.55 13.07
CA THR A 137 -11.32 -7.81 11.86
C THR A 137 -12.78 -8.08 12.20
N LYS A 138 -13.73 -7.47 11.45
CA LYS A 138 -15.19 -7.54 11.70
C LYS A 138 -15.95 -8.25 10.60
N LYS A 139 -16.01 -7.69 9.39
CA LYS A 139 -16.78 -8.21 8.25
C LYS A 139 -15.88 -8.68 7.11
N TYR A 140 -16.42 -9.51 6.23
CA TYR A 140 -15.76 -9.84 4.96
C TYR A 140 -15.62 -8.59 4.09
N GLY A 141 -14.48 -8.45 3.45
CA GLY A 141 -14.11 -7.30 2.63
C GLY A 141 -12.63 -6.99 2.74
N SER A 142 -12.27 -5.77 2.44
CA SER A 142 -10.89 -5.29 2.54
C SER A 142 -10.84 -3.90 3.16
N ALA A 143 -9.77 -3.60 3.87
CA ALA A 143 -9.48 -2.29 4.40
C ALA A 143 -7.98 -1.98 4.27
N VAL A 144 -7.64 -0.71 4.13
CA VAL A 144 -6.27 -0.24 4.26
C VAL A 144 -6.11 0.32 5.66
N ILE A 145 -5.19 -0.24 6.43
CA ILE A 145 -4.73 0.35 7.68
C ILE A 145 -3.55 1.23 7.32
N SER A 146 -3.73 2.53 7.41
CA SER A 146 -2.68 3.52 7.22
C SER A 146 -2.11 3.94 8.56
N CYS A 147 -0.82 4.24 8.57
CA CYS A 147 -0.16 4.90 9.68
C CYS A 147 0.56 6.12 9.13
N GLU A 148 0.19 7.29 9.63
CA GLU A 148 0.87 8.55 9.36
C GLU A 148 1.85 8.83 10.49
N VAL A 149 3.11 9.06 10.16
CA VAL A 149 4.18 9.33 11.14
C VAL A 149 5.35 10.04 10.44
N ASP A 150 5.89 11.05 11.11
CA ASP A 150 7.05 11.83 10.65
C ASP A 150 6.89 12.36 9.21
N GLY A 151 5.66 12.79 8.84
CA GLY A 151 5.31 13.29 7.51
C GLY A 151 5.12 12.21 6.42
N LYS A 152 5.16 10.91 6.77
CA LYS A 152 5.00 9.80 5.80
C LYS A 152 3.82 8.91 6.16
N THR A 153 3.06 8.51 5.13
CA THR A 153 2.01 7.50 5.28
C THR A 153 2.50 6.14 4.81
N VAL A 154 2.52 5.16 5.71
CA VAL A 154 2.75 3.74 5.39
C VAL A 154 1.43 2.97 5.44
N LYS A 155 1.26 1.96 4.56
CA LYS A 155 -0.03 1.28 4.35
C LYS A 155 0.08 -0.24 4.53
N TYR A 156 -0.91 -0.81 5.23
CA TYR A 156 -1.12 -2.24 5.37
C TYR A 156 -2.45 -2.63 4.73
N TYR A 157 -2.41 -3.47 3.71
CA TYR A 157 -3.57 -3.94 2.97
C TYR A 157 -4.15 -5.19 3.63
N LEU A 158 -5.31 -5.03 4.23
CA LEU A 158 -6.00 -6.09 4.97
C LEU A 158 -7.14 -6.67 4.13
N ALA A 159 -7.19 -7.99 4.04
CA ALA A 159 -8.28 -8.72 3.43
C ALA A 159 -8.92 -9.68 4.44
N VAL A 160 -10.24 -9.61 4.58
CA VAL A 160 -11.02 -10.46 5.48
C VAL A 160 -11.93 -11.37 4.66
N SER A 161 -11.81 -12.69 4.84
CA SER A 161 -12.56 -13.68 4.06
C SER A 161 -12.81 -14.99 4.82
N THR A 162 -13.37 -15.99 4.12
CA THR A 162 -13.58 -17.34 4.64
C THR A 162 -12.27 -18.06 4.94
N LYS A 163 -12.29 -19.08 5.79
CA LYS A 163 -11.11 -19.89 6.14
C LYS A 163 -10.39 -20.42 4.89
N THR A 164 -11.14 -20.98 3.94
CA THR A 164 -10.58 -21.52 2.68
C THR A 164 -9.91 -20.44 1.83
N ALA A 165 -10.60 -19.32 1.57
CA ALA A 165 -10.05 -18.21 0.78
C ALA A 165 -8.80 -17.59 1.44
N VAL A 166 -8.82 -17.41 2.77
CA VAL A 166 -7.65 -16.91 3.53
C VAL A 166 -6.45 -17.84 3.39
N ARG A 167 -6.66 -19.16 3.55
CA ARG A 167 -5.58 -20.14 3.39
C ARG A 167 -5.04 -20.17 1.95
N ALA A 168 -5.94 -20.11 0.95
CA ALA A 168 -5.58 -20.05 -0.46
C ALA A 168 -4.76 -18.78 -0.77
N MET A 169 -5.24 -17.59 -0.36
CA MET A 169 -4.51 -16.34 -0.57
C MET A 169 -3.13 -16.35 0.12
N ARG A 170 -3.03 -16.88 1.34
CA ARG A 170 -1.73 -17.04 2.04
C ARG A 170 -0.77 -17.97 1.30
N TYR A 171 -1.28 -19.06 0.72
CA TYR A 171 -0.48 -19.96 -0.09
C TYR A 171 0.03 -19.26 -1.36
N GLY A 172 -0.87 -18.59 -2.10
CA GLY A 172 -0.50 -17.84 -3.31
C GLY A 172 0.49 -16.71 -3.02
N TYR A 173 0.30 -15.97 -1.93
CA TYR A 173 1.19 -14.87 -1.52
C TYR A 173 2.64 -15.31 -1.32
N LYS A 174 2.88 -16.52 -0.81
CA LYS A 174 4.23 -17.10 -0.67
C LYS A 174 4.94 -17.37 -2.00
N LYS A 175 4.21 -17.30 -3.14
CA LYS A 175 4.74 -17.56 -4.50
C LYS A 175 5.15 -16.27 -5.22
N ILE A 176 4.77 -15.11 -4.70
CA ILE A 176 5.10 -13.80 -5.29
C ILE A 176 6.62 -13.65 -5.39
N GLY A 177 7.09 -13.20 -6.56
CA GLY A 177 8.50 -12.98 -6.85
C GLY A 177 9.36 -14.24 -6.98
N LYS A 178 8.76 -15.46 -6.88
CA LYS A 178 9.51 -16.71 -6.76
C LYS A 178 9.22 -17.73 -7.86
N LYS A 179 8.30 -17.46 -8.77
CA LYS A 179 7.79 -18.44 -9.74
C LYS A 179 7.61 -17.82 -11.12
N LYS A 180 8.22 -18.41 -12.12
CA LYS A 180 8.17 -17.96 -13.51
C LYS A 180 6.84 -18.28 -14.20
N TYR A 181 6.50 -17.53 -15.24
CA TYR A 181 5.35 -17.79 -16.08
C TYR A 181 5.71 -18.80 -17.19
N SER A 182 4.87 -19.81 -17.39
CA SER A 182 4.95 -20.71 -18.55
C SER A 182 3.62 -21.43 -18.74
N GLN A 183 3.08 -21.43 -19.97
CA GLN A 183 1.92 -22.23 -20.33
C GLN A 183 2.29 -23.71 -20.52
N ALA A 184 3.38 -23.98 -21.18
CA ALA A 184 3.86 -25.36 -21.43
C ALA A 184 4.20 -26.08 -20.11
N ARG A 185 4.86 -25.38 -19.17
CA ARG A 185 5.32 -25.90 -17.88
C ARG A 185 4.41 -25.53 -16.70
N ARG A 186 3.15 -25.21 -16.96
CA ARG A 186 2.20 -24.64 -16.00
C ARG A 186 1.96 -25.48 -14.74
N MET A 187 2.22 -26.77 -14.78
CA MET A 187 2.07 -27.70 -13.66
C MET A 187 3.39 -28.03 -12.95
N ASP A 188 4.54 -27.64 -13.50
CA ASP A 188 5.84 -27.84 -12.86
C ASP A 188 5.99 -27.06 -11.58
N LYS A 189 6.91 -27.49 -10.71
CA LYS A 189 7.14 -26.90 -9.39
C LYS A 189 7.45 -25.39 -9.42
N ASN A 190 8.19 -24.93 -10.43
CA ASN A 190 8.69 -23.55 -10.51
C ASN A 190 7.93 -22.65 -11.49
N TYR A 191 6.87 -23.17 -12.12
CA TYR A 191 6.14 -22.47 -13.15
C TYR A 191 4.65 -22.44 -12.88
N TYR A 192 4.03 -21.36 -13.33
CA TYR A 192 2.59 -21.19 -13.39
C TYR A 192 2.21 -20.44 -14.67
N ASP A 193 1.04 -20.72 -15.21
CA ASP A 193 0.28 -19.75 -15.98
C ASP A 193 -0.82 -19.12 -15.07
N CYS A 194 -1.66 -18.25 -15.62
CA CYS A 194 -2.68 -17.57 -14.84
C CYS A 194 -3.66 -18.55 -14.18
N SER A 195 -4.16 -19.53 -14.92
CA SER A 195 -5.18 -20.47 -14.43
C SER A 195 -4.59 -21.56 -13.55
N SER A 196 -3.42 -22.07 -13.84
CA SER A 196 -2.74 -23.04 -12.97
C SER A 196 -2.33 -22.45 -11.64
N PHE A 197 -1.94 -21.16 -11.58
CA PHE A 197 -1.70 -20.46 -10.35
C PHE A 197 -2.96 -20.44 -9.47
N VAL A 198 -4.09 -20.00 -10.02
CA VAL A 198 -5.36 -19.94 -9.32
C VAL A 198 -5.81 -21.33 -8.87
N TYR A 199 -5.79 -22.32 -9.78
CA TYR A 199 -6.16 -23.70 -9.49
C TYR A 199 -5.31 -24.30 -8.37
N ARG A 200 -3.97 -24.24 -8.48
CA ARG A 200 -3.03 -24.80 -7.50
C ARG A 200 -3.10 -24.07 -6.15
N THR A 201 -3.41 -22.78 -6.15
CA THR A 201 -3.61 -21.98 -4.95
C THR A 201 -4.80 -22.52 -4.13
N TYR A 202 -5.92 -22.83 -4.79
CA TYR A 202 -7.10 -23.39 -4.13
C TYR A 202 -6.94 -24.89 -3.83
N ARG A 203 -6.34 -25.65 -4.74
CA ARG A 203 -6.05 -27.09 -4.52
C ARG A 203 -5.20 -27.33 -3.29
N ALA A 204 -4.21 -26.48 -3.02
CA ALA A 204 -3.31 -26.58 -1.86
C ALA A 204 -4.04 -26.48 -0.50
N VAL A 205 -5.29 -26.07 -0.49
CA VAL A 205 -6.12 -25.97 0.73
C VAL A 205 -7.34 -26.89 0.68
N GLY A 206 -7.31 -27.87 -0.22
CA GLY A 206 -8.36 -28.89 -0.38
C GLY A 206 -9.58 -28.42 -1.18
N ARG A 207 -9.50 -27.26 -1.88
CA ARG A 207 -10.58 -26.74 -2.72
C ARG A 207 -10.24 -26.93 -4.20
N TYR A 208 -10.82 -27.92 -4.84
CA TYR A 208 -10.71 -28.13 -6.27
C TYR A 208 -11.64 -27.18 -7.03
N LEU A 209 -11.08 -26.42 -7.96
CA LEU A 209 -11.87 -25.59 -8.88
C LEU A 209 -12.29 -26.45 -10.07
N VAL A 210 -13.59 -26.50 -10.37
CA VAL A 210 -14.20 -27.32 -11.41
C VAL A 210 -14.28 -28.81 -11.00
N CYS A 211 -13.18 -29.54 -11.02
CA CYS A 211 -13.11 -30.97 -10.69
C CYS A 211 -11.75 -31.33 -10.03
N LYS A 212 -11.70 -32.51 -9.43
CA LYS A 212 -10.46 -33.09 -8.90
C LYS A 212 -9.65 -33.68 -10.06
N THR A 213 -8.61 -32.97 -10.47
CA THR A 213 -7.73 -33.38 -11.58
C THR A 213 -6.27 -33.04 -11.27
N SER A 214 -5.35 -33.77 -11.90
CA SER A 214 -3.90 -33.46 -11.86
C SER A 214 -3.56 -32.21 -12.65
N TRP A 215 -4.30 -31.93 -13.74
CA TRP A 215 -4.09 -30.81 -14.64
C TRP A 215 -5.03 -29.64 -14.34
N ALA A 216 -4.54 -28.42 -14.38
CA ALA A 216 -5.36 -27.24 -14.10
C ALA A 216 -6.30 -26.93 -15.27
N PRO A 217 -7.61 -26.70 -15.03
CA PRO A 217 -8.53 -26.17 -16.03
C PRO A 217 -8.08 -24.81 -16.53
N VAL A 218 -8.46 -24.44 -17.76
CA VAL A 218 -8.14 -23.10 -18.28
C VAL A 218 -9.04 -22.02 -17.63
N ALA A 219 -8.64 -20.77 -17.76
CA ALA A 219 -9.34 -19.64 -17.12
C ALA A 219 -10.82 -19.56 -17.51
N ALA A 220 -11.15 -19.83 -18.78
CA ALA A 220 -12.52 -19.82 -19.31
C ALA A 220 -13.38 -20.91 -18.70
N ASP A 221 -12.85 -22.11 -18.53
CA ASP A 221 -13.57 -23.25 -17.95
C ASP A 221 -13.89 -23.00 -16.48
N ILE A 222 -12.93 -22.45 -15.72
CA ILE A 222 -13.16 -22.06 -14.32
C ILE A 222 -14.28 -21.02 -14.24
N GLY A 223 -14.22 -19.96 -15.04
CA GLY A 223 -15.24 -18.92 -15.09
C GLY A 223 -16.62 -19.47 -15.47
N HIS A 224 -16.71 -20.26 -16.54
CA HIS A 224 -17.93 -20.86 -17.03
C HIS A 224 -18.58 -21.82 -16.01
N TYR A 225 -17.78 -22.70 -15.41
CA TYR A 225 -18.26 -23.63 -14.38
C TYR A 225 -18.98 -22.92 -13.24
N TYR A 226 -18.36 -21.87 -12.67
CA TYR A 226 -18.98 -21.15 -11.54
C TYR A 226 -20.17 -20.30 -11.95
N VAL A 227 -20.23 -19.80 -13.18
CA VAL A 227 -21.43 -19.13 -13.74
C VAL A 227 -22.59 -20.13 -13.81
N ARG A 228 -22.36 -21.32 -14.35
CA ARG A 228 -23.38 -22.39 -14.41
C ARG A 228 -23.86 -22.83 -13.03
N LYS A 229 -23.01 -22.76 -12.02
CA LYS A 229 -23.38 -23.04 -10.61
C LYS A 229 -24.04 -21.85 -9.89
N GLY A 230 -24.41 -20.77 -10.60
CA GLY A 230 -25.03 -19.58 -10.02
C GLY A 230 -24.12 -18.75 -9.09
N LYS A 231 -22.79 -19.00 -9.12
CA LYS A 231 -21.82 -18.37 -8.21
C LYS A 231 -21.08 -17.17 -8.84
N SER A 232 -21.73 -16.45 -9.74
CA SER A 232 -21.20 -15.23 -10.33
C SER A 232 -21.64 -13.97 -9.56
N ILE A 233 -20.75 -13.00 -9.50
CA ILE A 233 -21.05 -11.67 -8.97
C ILE A 233 -21.67 -10.83 -10.08
N LYS A 234 -22.87 -10.29 -9.85
CA LYS A 234 -23.57 -9.45 -10.84
C LYS A 234 -23.06 -8.00 -10.80
N ALA A 235 -22.82 -7.42 -11.97
CA ALA A 235 -22.51 -6.01 -12.16
C ALA A 235 -23.24 -5.44 -13.38
N LYS A 236 -23.60 -4.14 -13.36
CA LYS A 236 -24.11 -3.42 -14.53
C LYS A 236 -22.94 -2.96 -15.42
N LYS A 237 -22.15 -1.98 -14.96
CA LYS A 237 -20.98 -1.41 -15.66
C LYS A 237 -19.64 -1.78 -14.99
N THR A 238 -19.60 -1.72 -13.66
CA THR A 238 -18.43 -2.01 -12.85
C THR A 238 -18.77 -2.98 -11.71
N TYR A 239 -17.80 -3.78 -11.28
CA TYR A 239 -17.92 -4.62 -10.11
C TYR A 239 -17.63 -3.80 -8.85
N SER A 240 -18.63 -3.72 -7.98
CA SER A 240 -18.48 -3.03 -6.69
C SER A 240 -17.64 -3.86 -5.72
N GLU A 241 -16.62 -3.27 -5.12
CA GLU A 241 -15.82 -3.91 -4.07
C GLU A 241 -16.66 -4.33 -2.85
N LYS A 242 -17.80 -3.65 -2.59
CA LYS A 242 -18.74 -4.04 -1.52
C LYS A 242 -19.40 -5.38 -1.78
N LYS A 243 -19.55 -5.80 -3.07
CA LYS A 243 -20.13 -7.10 -3.48
C LYS A 243 -19.07 -8.17 -3.67
N MET A 244 -17.84 -7.78 -4.04
CA MET A 244 -16.71 -8.70 -4.15
C MET A 244 -16.17 -9.05 -2.75
N ARG A 245 -15.58 -10.23 -2.66
CA ARG A 245 -14.93 -10.71 -1.44
C ARG A 245 -13.51 -11.15 -1.78
N PRO A 246 -12.51 -10.80 -0.97
CA PRO A 246 -11.17 -11.36 -1.15
C PRO A 246 -11.21 -12.89 -1.26
N GLY A 247 -10.57 -13.41 -2.30
CA GLY A 247 -10.69 -14.81 -2.73
C GLY A 247 -11.63 -15.05 -3.91
N ASP A 248 -12.45 -14.06 -4.33
CA ASP A 248 -13.20 -14.17 -5.59
C ASP A 248 -12.22 -14.22 -6.78
N LEU A 249 -12.63 -14.87 -7.86
CA LEU A 249 -11.83 -15.02 -9.06
C LEU A 249 -12.31 -14.05 -10.13
N ILE A 250 -11.40 -13.28 -10.67
CA ILE A 250 -11.64 -12.28 -11.71
C ILE A 250 -11.19 -12.86 -13.03
N CYS A 251 -12.12 -13.04 -13.97
CA CYS A 251 -11.86 -13.54 -15.32
C CYS A 251 -11.84 -12.36 -16.29
N PHE A 252 -10.69 -12.13 -16.93
CA PHE A 252 -10.48 -11.07 -17.91
C PHE A 252 -10.79 -11.56 -19.31
N GLY A 253 -11.47 -10.72 -20.11
CA GLY A 253 -11.95 -11.07 -21.44
C GLY A 253 -12.97 -10.04 -21.94
N GLY A 254 -14.09 -10.52 -22.53
CA GLY A 254 -15.21 -9.69 -22.95
C GLY A 254 -15.16 -9.25 -24.42
N SER A 255 -16.06 -8.35 -24.82
CA SER A 255 -16.26 -7.96 -26.22
C SER A 255 -15.05 -7.31 -26.88
N LYS A 256 -14.23 -6.60 -26.10
CA LYS A 256 -13.00 -5.93 -26.56
C LYS A 256 -11.79 -6.90 -26.71
N ALA A 257 -11.87 -8.11 -26.12
CA ALA A 257 -10.80 -9.07 -26.22
C ALA A 257 -10.81 -9.75 -27.62
N ARG A 258 -9.60 -10.11 -28.10
CA ARG A 258 -9.45 -10.90 -29.35
C ARG A 258 -10.30 -12.18 -29.27
N ARG A 259 -10.95 -12.56 -30.38
CA ARG A 259 -11.65 -13.85 -30.51
C ARG A 259 -10.67 -15.01 -30.28
N ASN A 260 -11.03 -15.94 -29.40
CA ASN A 260 -10.14 -17.05 -29.01
C ASN A 260 -10.90 -18.37 -28.82
N GLY A 261 -12.15 -18.48 -29.31
CA GLY A 261 -13.01 -19.65 -29.16
C GLY A 261 -13.47 -19.98 -27.75
N ARG A 262 -13.09 -19.21 -26.76
CA ARG A 262 -13.37 -19.48 -25.33
C ARG A 262 -14.62 -18.75 -24.83
N TYR A 263 -15.22 -19.28 -23.76
CA TYR A 263 -16.36 -18.68 -23.09
C TYR A 263 -16.09 -17.20 -22.77
N LYS A 264 -16.95 -16.31 -23.29
CA LYS A 264 -16.84 -14.84 -23.15
C LYS A 264 -15.44 -14.29 -23.47
N ARG A 265 -14.70 -14.94 -24.37
CA ARG A 265 -13.33 -14.58 -24.76
C ARG A 265 -12.36 -14.46 -23.57
N ILE A 266 -12.59 -15.23 -22.50
CA ILE A 266 -11.73 -15.20 -21.31
C ILE A 266 -10.34 -15.72 -21.68
N TYR A 267 -9.32 -14.88 -21.42
CA TYR A 267 -7.91 -15.17 -21.71
C TYR A 267 -7.05 -15.19 -20.44
N HIS A 268 -7.52 -14.60 -19.34
CA HIS A 268 -6.74 -14.48 -18.09
C HIS A 268 -7.66 -14.61 -16.87
N ILE A 269 -7.07 -15.03 -15.73
CA ILE A 269 -7.75 -15.14 -14.45
C ILE A 269 -6.82 -14.76 -13.30
N ALA A 270 -7.37 -14.10 -12.27
CA ALA A 270 -6.65 -13.68 -11.09
C ALA A 270 -7.48 -13.89 -9.82
N VAL A 271 -6.82 -13.92 -8.67
CA VAL A 271 -7.47 -13.90 -7.34
C VAL A 271 -7.63 -12.46 -6.88
N TYR A 272 -8.84 -12.03 -6.61
CA TYR A 272 -9.11 -10.74 -5.95
C TYR A 272 -8.65 -10.79 -4.50
N ILE A 273 -7.83 -9.84 -4.09
CA ILE A 273 -7.29 -9.76 -2.73
C ILE A 273 -7.76 -8.53 -1.95
N GLY A 274 -8.70 -7.75 -2.51
CA GLY A 274 -9.23 -6.54 -1.90
C GLY A 274 -8.51 -5.26 -2.35
N ASN A 275 -9.11 -4.11 -2.03
CA ASN A 275 -8.55 -2.77 -2.27
C ASN A 275 -8.11 -2.54 -3.73
N GLY A 276 -8.95 -2.93 -4.70
CA GLY A 276 -8.64 -2.80 -6.13
C GLY A 276 -7.51 -3.70 -6.63
N LYS A 277 -7.05 -4.69 -5.85
CA LYS A 277 -5.85 -5.47 -6.17
C LYS A 277 -6.15 -6.94 -6.49
N THR A 278 -5.33 -7.48 -7.38
CA THR A 278 -5.31 -8.92 -7.72
C THR A 278 -3.97 -9.54 -7.42
N MET A 279 -3.98 -10.84 -7.18
CA MET A 279 -2.79 -11.69 -7.12
C MET A 279 -2.88 -12.70 -8.28
N GLU A 280 -1.87 -12.77 -9.12
CA GLU A 280 -1.90 -13.51 -10.38
C GLU A 280 -0.52 -13.97 -10.84
N SER A 281 -0.47 -15.02 -11.65
CA SER A 281 0.71 -15.31 -12.48
C SER A 281 0.56 -14.55 -13.79
N SER A 282 1.53 -13.69 -14.10
CA SER A 282 1.50 -12.76 -15.23
C SER A 282 2.62 -13.06 -16.22
N SER A 283 2.26 -13.19 -17.51
CA SER A 283 3.23 -13.31 -18.61
C SER A 283 4.05 -12.03 -18.77
N THR A 284 3.42 -10.86 -18.62
CA THR A 284 4.09 -9.55 -18.73
C THR A 284 5.22 -9.38 -17.72
N TYR A 285 5.04 -9.88 -16.48
CA TYR A 285 6.06 -9.78 -15.42
C TYR A 285 6.89 -11.07 -15.30
N ASN A 286 6.60 -12.09 -16.10
CA ASN A 286 7.20 -13.43 -16.00
C ASN A 286 7.24 -13.96 -14.56
N ASN A 287 6.20 -13.67 -13.75
CA ASN A 287 6.19 -13.99 -12.32
C ASN A 287 4.78 -14.02 -11.74
N VAL A 288 4.68 -14.52 -10.49
CA VAL A 288 3.52 -14.30 -9.65
C VAL A 288 3.64 -12.93 -8.99
N VAL A 289 2.64 -12.07 -9.18
CA VAL A 289 2.65 -10.67 -8.76
C VAL A 289 1.34 -10.25 -8.11
N ILE A 290 1.38 -9.14 -7.36
CA ILE A 290 0.19 -8.36 -7.01
C ILE A 290 0.11 -7.20 -8.00
N ARG A 291 -1.09 -7.01 -8.59
CA ARG A 291 -1.36 -5.87 -9.47
C ARG A 291 -2.44 -4.99 -8.88
N ASP A 292 -2.20 -3.69 -8.95
CA ASP A 292 -3.25 -2.69 -8.75
C ASP A 292 -4.07 -2.62 -10.03
N ARG A 293 -5.38 -2.85 -9.92
CA ARG A 293 -6.33 -2.85 -11.03
C ARG A 293 -7.27 -1.65 -10.97
N GLY A 294 -7.29 -0.94 -9.83
CA GLY A 294 -8.23 0.15 -9.61
C GLY A 294 -9.67 -0.30 -9.77
N VAL A 295 -10.34 0.17 -10.82
CA VAL A 295 -11.75 -0.12 -11.09
C VAL A 295 -11.91 -1.37 -11.97
N PHE A 296 -12.75 -2.30 -11.57
CA PHE A 296 -13.07 -3.53 -12.30
C PHE A 296 -14.24 -3.32 -13.28
N LYS A 297 -13.94 -3.00 -14.54
CA LYS A 297 -14.94 -2.74 -15.59
C LYS A 297 -15.47 -4.03 -16.20
N LYS A 298 -16.79 -4.14 -16.36
CA LYS A 298 -17.44 -5.33 -16.95
C LYS A 298 -17.07 -5.56 -18.43
N SER A 299 -16.71 -4.49 -19.15
CA SER A 299 -16.24 -4.59 -20.55
C SER A 299 -14.93 -5.38 -20.70
N GLU A 300 -14.09 -5.37 -19.66
CA GLU A 300 -12.79 -6.06 -19.61
C GLU A 300 -12.82 -7.31 -18.73
N ILE A 301 -13.84 -7.41 -17.87
CA ILE A 301 -14.01 -8.49 -16.90
C ILE A 301 -15.43 -9.01 -17.05
N PRO A 302 -15.68 -9.93 -18.00
CA PRO A 302 -17.00 -10.44 -18.28
C PRO A 302 -17.59 -11.27 -17.11
N VAL A 303 -16.71 -11.78 -16.23
CA VAL A 303 -17.11 -12.68 -15.15
C VAL A 303 -16.24 -12.45 -13.91
N VAL A 304 -16.90 -12.33 -12.75
CA VAL A 304 -16.30 -12.51 -11.42
C VAL A 304 -17.05 -13.61 -10.72
N VAL A 305 -16.36 -14.60 -10.19
CA VAL A 305 -16.98 -15.78 -9.56
C VAL A 305 -16.43 -16.03 -8.15
N ARG A 306 -17.27 -16.69 -7.33
CA ARG A 306 -16.93 -17.04 -5.94
C ARG A 306 -16.83 -18.56 -5.79
N PRO A 307 -15.60 -19.12 -5.67
CA PRO A 307 -15.39 -20.55 -5.48
C PRO A 307 -15.75 -21.05 -4.08
#